data_1d7cce44f49aa9d2c02ce0224a612965
#
_entry.id   1d7cce44f49aa9d2c02ce0224a612965
#
_cell.length_a   1.000
_cell.length_b   1.000
_cell.length_c   1.000
_cell.angle_alpha   90.00
_cell.angle_beta   90.00
_cell.angle_gamma   90.00
#
_symmetry.space_group_name_H-M   'P 1'
#
loop_
_entity.id
_entity.type
_entity.pdbx_description
1 polymer ?
#
loop_
_entity_poly.entity_id
_entity_poly.type
_entity_poly.pdbx_seq_one_letter_code
_entity_poly.pdbx_strand_id
1 'polypeptide(L)'
;MRKYLLNLGFLVLAMPVFAADPSAAAEEALPEKIMAQIQKKHPSASEIKAEQKTHFGQAVYEVHFKEGENDQTELYKKDGHFYVNGEKIDASNLMPDLINDNLKSTFTNFEIKEAILIVNPNGPGEEYDLSIISNGQNWDVTVDNKGNVINKEREE
;
A
#
# COMPACT_ATOMS: atom_id res chain seq x y z
N MET A 1 5.95 1.12 -78.22
CA MET A 1 5.88 2.10 -77.18
C MET A 1 5.21 1.43 -75.98
N ARG A 2 5.97 0.95 -75.01
CA ARG A 2 5.46 0.27 -73.79
C ARG A 2 5.59 1.24 -72.59
N LYS A 3 4.46 1.63 -72.03
CA LYS A 3 4.40 2.46 -70.82
C LYS A 3 4.42 1.54 -69.62
N TYR A 4 5.45 1.61 -68.81
CA TYR A 4 5.52 0.96 -67.47
C TYR A 4 4.87 1.88 -66.41
N LEU A 5 3.76 1.42 -65.83
CA LEU A 5 3.19 2.03 -64.62
C LEU A 5 3.93 1.44 -63.43
N LEU A 6 4.59 2.29 -62.69
CA LEU A 6 5.24 1.97 -61.41
C LEU A 6 4.20 2.11 -60.32
N ASN A 7 3.76 0.99 -59.77
CA ASN A 7 2.85 0.97 -58.59
C ASN A 7 3.72 1.10 -57.33
N LEU A 8 3.65 2.28 -56.70
CA LEU A 8 4.31 2.54 -55.40
C LEU A 8 3.39 2.06 -54.31
N GLY A 9 3.64 0.85 -53.79
CA GLY A 9 2.92 0.31 -52.66
C GLY A 9 3.32 1.03 -51.34
N PHE A 10 2.39 1.74 -50.77
CA PHE A 10 2.54 2.36 -49.45
C PHE A 10 2.38 1.28 -48.39
N LEU A 11 3.49 0.82 -47.81
CA LEU A 11 3.49 -0.09 -46.67
C LEU A 11 3.20 0.70 -45.37
N VAL A 12 1.96 0.68 -44.92
CA VAL A 12 1.58 1.21 -43.64
C VAL A 12 2.03 0.23 -42.54
N LEU A 13 3.13 0.53 -41.88
CA LEU A 13 3.51 -0.17 -40.66
C LEU A 13 2.53 0.26 -39.54
N ALA A 14 1.59 -0.60 -39.19
CA ALA A 14 0.81 -0.48 -37.98
C ALA A 14 1.73 -0.80 -36.80
N MET A 15 2.16 0.22 -36.08
CA MET A 15 2.78 0.03 -34.76
C MET A 15 1.69 -0.36 -33.74
N PRO A 16 1.89 -1.42 -32.94
CA PRO A 16 0.98 -1.69 -31.85
C PRO A 16 1.11 -0.55 -30.82
N VAL A 17 0.05 0.18 -30.62
CA VAL A 17 -0.12 1.07 -29.48
C VAL A 17 -0.26 0.16 -28.26
N PHE A 18 0.79 0.00 -27.50
CA PHE A 18 0.68 -0.54 -26.15
C PHE A 18 -0.12 0.47 -25.35
N ALA A 19 -1.38 0.16 -25.09
CA ALA A 19 -2.16 0.84 -24.08
C ALA A 19 -1.43 0.57 -22.76
N ALA A 20 -0.81 1.59 -22.18
CA ALA A 20 -0.32 1.54 -20.81
C ALA A 20 -1.54 1.33 -19.91
N ASP A 21 -1.56 0.23 -19.17
CA ASP A 21 -2.53 -0.01 -18.12
C ASP A 21 -2.40 1.12 -17.07
N PRO A 22 -3.47 1.86 -16.75
CA PRO A 22 -3.40 2.98 -15.81
C PRO A 22 -3.46 2.52 -14.33
N SER A 23 -3.11 1.27 -14.04
CA SER A 23 -3.28 0.63 -12.73
C SER A 23 -1.95 0.29 -12.02
N ALA A 24 -0.81 0.74 -12.52
CA ALA A 24 0.38 0.76 -11.70
C ALA A 24 0.20 1.89 -10.67
N ALA A 25 -0.12 1.55 -9.42
CA ALA A 25 0.06 2.47 -8.30
C ALA A 25 1.51 2.95 -8.38
N ALA A 26 1.71 4.18 -8.84
CA ALA A 26 3.03 4.77 -8.87
C ALA A 26 3.52 4.76 -7.41
N GLU A 27 4.62 4.07 -7.11
CA GLU A 27 5.37 4.32 -5.89
C GLU A 27 5.61 5.83 -5.83
N GLU A 28 4.76 6.56 -5.12
CA GLU A 28 4.94 7.99 -4.97
C GLU A 28 6.22 8.19 -4.18
N ALA A 29 7.16 8.90 -4.78
CA ALA A 29 8.43 9.19 -4.14
C ALA A 29 8.19 9.82 -2.77
N LEU A 30 8.71 9.18 -1.73
CA LEU A 30 8.61 9.66 -0.35
C LEU A 30 9.11 11.11 -0.28
N PRO A 31 8.32 12.05 0.27
CA PRO A 31 8.74 13.44 0.39
C PRO A 31 10.10 13.57 1.08
N GLU A 32 10.99 14.40 0.53
CA GLU A 32 12.35 14.61 1.08
C GLU A 32 12.37 14.94 2.57
N LYS A 33 11.35 15.68 3.05
CA LYS A 33 11.21 16.03 4.47
C LYS A 33 11.01 14.80 5.36
N ILE A 34 10.23 13.81 4.90
CA ILE A 34 10.00 12.56 5.64
C ILE A 34 11.26 11.73 5.61
N MET A 35 11.87 11.57 4.43
CA MET A 35 13.13 10.84 4.29
C MET A 35 14.22 11.41 5.20
N ALA A 36 14.36 12.73 5.27
CA ALA A 36 15.33 13.39 6.15
C ALA A 36 15.05 13.12 7.65
N GLN A 37 13.78 13.05 8.05
CA GLN A 37 13.42 12.72 9.43
C GLN A 37 13.74 11.27 9.76
N ILE A 38 13.41 10.33 8.87
CA ILE A 38 13.75 8.91 9.04
C ILE A 38 15.26 8.74 9.17
N GLN A 39 16.05 9.31 8.25
CA GLN A 39 17.51 9.21 8.29
C GLN A 39 18.12 9.82 9.55
N LYS A 40 17.52 10.91 10.05
CA LYS A 40 17.97 11.57 11.30
C LYS A 40 17.65 10.73 12.54
N LYS A 41 16.45 10.14 12.60
CA LYS A 41 15.95 9.36 13.75
C LYS A 41 16.49 7.94 13.73
N HIS A 42 16.60 7.36 12.55
CA HIS A 42 17.01 5.98 12.25
C HIS A 42 18.16 5.97 11.23
N PRO A 43 19.39 6.33 11.64
CA PRO A 43 20.52 6.42 10.71
C PRO A 43 20.92 5.08 10.07
N SER A 44 20.48 3.96 10.66
CA SER A 44 20.69 2.60 10.13
C SER A 44 19.49 2.05 9.34
N ALA A 45 18.45 2.87 9.10
CA ALA A 45 17.29 2.45 8.34
C ALA A 45 17.67 2.01 6.91
N SER A 46 17.12 0.88 6.49
CA SER A 46 17.29 0.29 5.17
C SER A 46 15.95 -0.22 4.63
N GLU A 47 15.89 -0.56 3.35
CA GLU A 47 14.68 -1.07 2.69
C GLU A 47 13.45 -0.19 2.91
N ILE A 48 13.63 1.14 2.83
CA ILE A 48 12.56 2.11 3.09
C ILE A 48 11.55 2.06 1.95
N LYS A 49 10.29 1.79 2.30
CA LYS A 49 9.14 1.82 1.41
C LYS A 49 8.08 2.74 1.99
N ALA A 50 7.32 3.40 1.15
CA ALA A 50 6.27 4.30 1.60
C ALA A 50 5.04 4.19 0.72
N GLU A 51 3.87 4.30 1.36
CA GLU A 51 2.57 4.30 0.72
C GLU A 51 1.73 5.45 1.26
N GLN A 52 0.86 6.00 0.42
CA GLN A 52 -0.14 6.95 0.90
C GLN A 52 -1.37 6.19 1.37
N LYS A 53 -1.74 6.40 2.64
CA LYS A 53 -2.92 5.81 3.25
C LYS A 53 -3.80 6.85 3.93
N THR A 54 -4.98 6.42 4.35
CA THR A 54 -5.88 7.26 5.14
C THR A 54 -6.14 6.57 6.47
N HIS A 55 -5.69 7.19 7.56
CA HIS A 55 -5.96 6.73 8.92
C HIS A 55 -6.70 7.79 9.70
N PHE A 56 -7.75 7.39 10.43
CA PHE A 56 -8.61 8.28 11.22
C PHE A 56 -9.12 9.49 10.40
N GLY A 57 -9.41 9.27 9.11
CA GLY A 57 -9.84 10.31 8.18
C GLY A 57 -8.76 11.28 7.73
N GLN A 58 -7.48 11.03 8.06
CA GLN A 58 -6.34 11.86 7.65
C GLN A 58 -5.46 11.13 6.65
N ALA A 59 -5.10 11.82 5.56
CA ALA A 59 -4.14 11.29 4.61
C ALA A 59 -2.72 11.37 5.21
N VAL A 60 -2.02 10.25 5.22
CA VAL A 60 -0.68 10.07 5.77
C VAL A 60 0.21 9.33 4.77
N TYR A 61 1.52 9.37 5.01
CA TYR A 61 2.47 8.42 4.45
C TYR A 61 2.74 7.36 5.50
N GLU A 62 2.45 6.12 5.21
CA GLU A 62 2.89 4.98 5.97
C GLU A 62 4.24 4.53 5.43
N VAL A 63 5.23 4.45 6.29
CA VAL A 63 6.62 4.18 5.92
C VAL A 63 7.10 2.94 6.65
N HIS A 64 7.45 1.92 5.88
CA HIS A 64 8.06 0.69 6.36
C HIS A 64 9.56 0.72 6.11
N PHE A 65 10.34 0.30 7.08
CA PHE A 65 11.79 0.21 6.95
C PHE A 65 12.36 -0.82 7.92
N LYS A 66 13.59 -1.27 7.65
CA LYS A 66 14.34 -2.12 8.56
C LYS A 66 15.33 -1.32 9.37
N GLU A 67 15.44 -1.62 10.65
CA GLU A 67 16.49 -1.16 11.53
C GLU A 67 17.20 -2.39 12.14
N GLY A 68 18.34 -2.78 11.53
CA GLY A 68 18.93 -4.08 11.77
C GLY A 68 18.06 -5.22 11.26
N GLU A 69 17.64 -6.11 12.16
CA GLU A 69 16.71 -7.22 11.85
C GLU A 69 15.23 -6.89 12.14
N ASN A 70 14.95 -5.71 12.69
CA ASN A 70 13.61 -5.34 13.08
C ASN A 70 12.90 -4.56 11.97
N ASP A 71 11.69 -5.00 11.63
CA ASP A 71 10.77 -4.24 10.80
C ASP A 71 10.13 -3.12 11.63
N GLN A 72 10.10 -1.92 11.07
CA GLN A 72 9.54 -0.72 11.68
C GLN A 72 8.48 -0.13 10.76
N THR A 73 7.42 0.42 11.35
CA THR A 73 6.40 1.17 10.63
C THR A 73 6.18 2.51 11.32
N GLU A 74 6.30 3.58 10.58
CA GLU A 74 6.04 4.93 11.06
C GLU A 74 5.10 5.67 10.11
N LEU A 75 4.14 6.39 10.66
CA LEU A 75 3.21 7.20 9.89
C LEU A 75 3.59 8.68 9.99
N TYR A 76 3.51 9.38 8.86
CA TYR A 76 3.85 10.79 8.73
C TYR A 76 2.73 11.55 8.05
N LYS A 77 2.46 12.78 8.51
CA LYS A 77 1.54 13.69 7.82
C LYS A 77 2.13 14.18 6.50
N LYS A 78 1.29 14.62 5.58
CA LYS A 78 1.74 15.16 4.28
C LYS A 78 2.72 16.33 4.37
N ASP A 79 2.69 17.08 5.47
CA ASP A 79 3.61 18.18 5.73
C ASP A 79 4.99 17.73 6.26
N GLY A 80 5.17 16.42 6.46
CA GLY A 80 6.39 15.78 6.91
C GLY A 80 6.47 15.58 8.42
N HIS A 81 5.47 15.98 9.20
CA HIS A 81 5.50 15.75 10.65
C HIS A 81 5.19 14.29 10.98
N PHE A 82 5.97 13.73 11.89
CA PHE A 82 5.68 12.42 12.47
C PHE A 82 4.26 12.39 13.04
N TYR A 83 3.53 11.31 12.79
CA TYR A 83 2.16 11.14 13.25
C TYR A 83 2.06 10.12 14.38
N VAL A 84 2.43 8.87 14.11
CA VAL A 84 2.38 7.76 15.08
C VAL A 84 3.23 6.59 14.59
N ASN A 85 3.63 5.69 15.49
CA ASN A 85 4.20 4.40 15.13
C ASN A 85 3.08 3.40 14.83
N GLY A 86 3.30 2.55 13.82
CA GLY A 86 2.58 1.30 13.68
C GLY A 86 3.26 0.21 14.52
N GLU A 87 2.49 -0.60 15.22
CA GLU A 87 2.99 -1.72 16.00
C GLU A 87 2.63 -3.05 15.32
N LYS A 88 3.63 -3.81 14.91
CA LYS A 88 3.40 -5.15 14.39
C LYS A 88 2.90 -6.05 15.50
N ILE A 89 1.72 -6.63 15.29
CA ILE A 89 1.08 -7.52 16.25
C ILE A 89 0.90 -8.91 15.66
N ASP A 90 0.84 -9.92 16.52
CA ASP A 90 0.45 -11.27 16.10
C ASP A 90 -1.04 -11.25 15.68
N ALA A 91 -1.31 -11.79 14.48
CA ALA A 91 -2.66 -11.87 13.93
C ALA A 91 -3.64 -12.62 14.86
N SER A 92 -3.14 -13.50 15.73
CA SER A 92 -3.95 -14.18 16.76
C SER A 92 -4.43 -13.24 17.87
N ASN A 93 -3.79 -12.07 18.04
CA ASN A 93 -4.19 -11.05 19.01
C ASN A 93 -5.24 -10.07 18.46
N LEU A 94 -5.53 -10.13 17.16
CA LEU A 94 -6.68 -9.44 16.61
C LEU A 94 -7.94 -9.97 17.28
N MET A 95 -8.85 -9.08 17.68
CA MET A 95 -10.12 -9.50 18.30
C MET A 95 -10.82 -10.51 17.39
N PRO A 96 -10.82 -11.81 17.75
CA PRO A 96 -10.94 -12.87 16.73
C PRO A 96 -12.30 -12.88 16.07
N ASP A 97 -13.36 -12.63 16.83
CA ASP A 97 -14.71 -12.89 16.34
C ASP A 97 -15.22 -11.74 15.43
N LEU A 98 -14.89 -10.50 15.76
CA LEU A 98 -15.45 -9.34 15.08
C LEU A 98 -14.74 -9.05 13.75
N ILE A 99 -13.41 -9.06 13.75
CA ILE A 99 -12.61 -8.80 12.55
C ILE A 99 -12.73 -9.98 11.58
N ASN A 100 -12.65 -11.22 12.08
CA ASN A 100 -12.75 -12.39 11.24
C ASN A 100 -14.11 -12.53 10.56
N ASP A 101 -15.22 -12.22 11.22
CA ASP A 101 -16.55 -12.30 10.62
C ASP A 101 -16.75 -11.26 9.51
N ASN A 102 -16.27 -10.04 9.71
CA ASN A 102 -16.33 -8.99 8.69
C ASN A 102 -15.39 -9.31 7.51
N LEU A 103 -14.18 -9.80 7.77
CA LEU A 103 -13.27 -10.23 6.71
C LEU A 103 -13.85 -11.42 5.94
N LYS A 104 -14.45 -12.41 6.60
CA LYS A 104 -15.12 -13.54 5.93
C LYS A 104 -16.29 -13.11 5.04
N SER A 105 -16.99 -12.03 5.40
CA SER A 105 -18.03 -11.47 4.54
C SER A 105 -17.48 -10.74 3.31
N THR A 106 -16.25 -10.25 3.40
CA THR A 106 -15.58 -9.50 2.33
C THR A 106 -14.72 -10.39 1.44
N PHE A 107 -14.04 -11.36 2.05
CA PHE A 107 -13.09 -12.26 1.38
C PHE A 107 -13.42 -13.72 1.62
N THR A 108 -13.41 -14.50 0.56
CA THR A 108 -13.57 -15.96 0.66
C THR A 108 -12.18 -16.60 0.78
N ASN A 109 -11.97 -17.45 1.79
CA ASN A 109 -10.70 -18.16 2.01
C ASN A 109 -9.50 -17.21 2.05
N PHE A 110 -9.31 -16.51 3.15
CA PHE A 110 -8.19 -15.60 3.33
C PHE A 110 -7.25 -16.06 4.46
N GLU A 111 -6.02 -15.61 4.38
CA GLU A 111 -4.97 -15.76 5.40
C GLU A 111 -4.37 -14.39 5.69
N ILE A 112 -4.32 -14.02 6.98
CA ILE A 112 -3.64 -12.80 7.40
C ILE A 112 -2.15 -13.11 7.51
N LYS A 113 -1.33 -12.37 6.77
CA LYS A 113 0.13 -12.50 6.76
C LYS A 113 0.79 -11.57 7.74
N GLU A 114 0.25 -10.37 7.87
CA GLU A 114 0.76 -9.32 8.74
C GLU A 114 -0.39 -8.50 9.31
N ALA A 115 -0.21 -8.00 10.52
CA ALA A 115 -1.13 -7.10 11.16
C ALA A 115 -0.34 -5.98 11.87
N ILE A 116 -0.70 -4.74 11.60
CA ILE A 116 -0.12 -3.55 12.20
C ILE A 116 -1.22 -2.80 12.94
N LEU A 117 -1.02 -2.60 14.23
CA LEU A 117 -1.89 -1.80 15.08
C LEU A 117 -1.47 -0.32 14.99
N ILE A 118 -2.43 0.55 14.73
CA ILE A 118 -2.26 1.99 14.70
C ILE A 118 -3.20 2.61 15.72
N VAL A 119 -2.63 3.20 16.79
CA VAL A 119 -3.41 3.87 17.83
C VAL A 119 -3.58 5.33 17.48
N ASN A 120 -4.82 5.85 17.56
CA ASN A 120 -5.09 7.25 17.23
C ASN A 120 -4.35 8.22 18.20
N PRO A 121 -3.38 9.02 17.73
CA PRO A 121 -2.63 9.92 18.60
C PRO A 121 -3.43 11.15 19.03
N ASN A 122 -4.59 11.41 18.43
CA ASN A 122 -5.39 12.61 18.66
C ASN A 122 -6.70 12.33 19.40
N GLY A 123 -6.97 11.08 19.79
CA GLY A 123 -8.22 10.71 20.45
C GLY A 123 -8.37 9.22 20.66
N PRO A 124 -9.55 8.77 21.06
CA PRO A 124 -9.81 7.34 21.18
C PRO A 124 -9.87 6.67 19.79
N GLY A 125 -9.55 5.38 19.78
CA GLY A 125 -9.72 4.53 18.60
C GLY A 125 -8.40 3.91 18.14
N GLU A 126 -8.56 2.80 17.45
CA GLU A 126 -7.49 2.02 16.87
C GLU A 126 -7.94 1.61 15.47
N GLU A 127 -6.99 1.53 14.56
CA GLU A 127 -7.13 0.94 13.25
C GLU A 127 -6.07 -0.14 13.07
N TYR A 128 -6.33 -1.08 12.20
CA TYR A 128 -5.42 -2.18 11.92
C TYR A 128 -5.21 -2.25 10.41
N ASP A 129 -3.95 -2.25 9.99
CA ASP A 129 -3.59 -2.58 8.63
C ASP A 129 -3.22 -4.06 8.55
N LEU A 130 -3.86 -4.74 7.63
CA LEU A 130 -3.76 -6.17 7.44
C LEU A 130 -3.27 -6.48 6.03
N SER A 131 -2.12 -7.14 5.93
CA SER A 131 -1.73 -7.80 4.68
C SER A 131 -2.37 -9.18 4.66
N ILE A 132 -3.22 -9.43 3.68
CA ILE A 132 -3.94 -10.71 3.56
C ILE A 132 -3.75 -11.34 2.19
N ILE A 133 -3.80 -12.66 2.14
CA ILE A 133 -3.91 -13.41 0.89
C ILE A 133 -5.32 -13.98 0.79
N SER A 134 -6.02 -13.70 -0.30
CA SER A 134 -7.32 -14.28 -0.61
C SER A 134 -7.38 -14.72 -2.07
N ASN A 135 -7.74 -15.97 -2.31
CA ASN A 135 -7.80 -16.58 -3.64
C ASN A 135 -6.50 -16.40 -4.47
N GLY A 136 -5.34 -16.48 -3.80
CA GLY A 136 -4.02 -16.33 -4.42
C GLY A 136 -3.64 -14.88 -4.80
N GLN A 137 -4.39 -13.90 -4.32
CA GLN A 137 -4.12 -12.48 -4.50
C GLN A 137 -3.79 -11.82 -3.16
N ASN A 138 -2.83 -10.90 -3.16
CA ASN A 138 -2.48 -10.10 -2.00
C ASN A 138 -3.40 -8.89 -1.91
N TRP A 139 -3.77 -8.55 -0.70
CA TRP A 139 -4.64 -7.42 -0.38
C TRP A 139 -4.09 -6.68 0.83
N ASP A 140 -4.13 -5.38 0.76
CA ASP A 140 -3.95 -4.46 1.87
C ASP A 140 -5.32 -4.01 2.37
N VAL A 141 -5.60 -4.19 3.65
CA VAL A 141 -6.94 -3.99 4.21
C VAL A 141 -6.84 -3.25 5.52
N THR A 142 -7.44 -2.05 5.57
CA THR A 142 -7.57 -1.30 6.83
C THR A 142 -8.91 -1.61 7.48
N VAL A 143 -8.89 -1.96 8.77
CA VAL A 143 -10.10 -2.19 9.58
C VAL A 143 -10.10 -1.29 10.82
N ASP A 144 -11.28 -0.87 11.27
CA ASP A 144 -11.44 -0.14 12.52
C ASP A 144 -11.49 -1.07 13.74
N ASN A 145 -11.51 -0.50 14.94
CA ASN A 145 -11.60 -1.25 16.21
C ASN A 145 -12.93 -2.00 16.44
N LYS A 146 -13.87 -1.86 15.51
CA LYS A 146 -15.14 -2.62 15.48
C LYS A 146 -15.11 -3.72 14.43
N GLY A 147 -13.99 -3.86 13.71
CA GLY A 147 -13.80 -4.82 12.63
C GLY A 147 -14.47 -4.43 11.31
N ASN A 148 -14.89 -3.17 11.15
CA ASN A 148 -15.39 -2.71 9.86
C ASN A 148 -14.22 -2.51 8.91
N VAL A 149 -14.33 -3.05 7.70
CA VAL A 149 -13.37 -2.75 6.62
C VAL A 149 -13.55 -1.31 6.19
N ILE A 150 -12.52 -0.47 6.42
CA ILE A 150 -12.49 0.95 6.06
C ILE A 150 -11.98 1.10 4.63
N ASN A 151 -10.89 0.41 4.32
CA ASN A 151 -10.27 0.41 3.00
C ASN A 151 -9.82 -1.00 2.62
N LYS A 152 -9.74 -1.27 1.31
CA LYS A 152 -9.09 -2.47 0.77
C LYS A 152 -8.51 -2.16 -0.59
N GLU A 153 -7.28 -2.54 -0.79
CA GLU A 153 -6.54 -2.39 -2.04
C GLU A 153 -5.90 -3.72 -2.42
N ARG A 154 -5.83 -4.00 -3.71
CA ARG A 154 -5.15 -5.18 -4.19
C ARG A 154 -3.70 -4.80 -4.50
N GLU A 155 -2.77 -5.51 -3.91
CA GLU A 155 -1.36 -5.44 -4.27
C GLU A 155 -1.14 -6.15 -5.62
N GLU A 156 -0.37 -5.54 -6.49
CA GLU A 156 0.00 -6.10 -7.79
C GLU A 156 1.26 -6.98 -7.73
#